data_0f2c139cb8286ecf15a84b31be5fefbb
#
_entry.id   0f2c139cb8286ecf15a84b31be5fefbb
#
_cell.length_a   1.000
_cell.length_b   1.000
_cell.length_c   1.000
_cell.angle_alpha   90.00
_cell.angle_beta   90.00
_cell.angle_gamma   90.00
#
_symmetry.space_group_name_H-M   'P 1'
#
loop_
_entity.id
_entity.type
_entity.pdbx_description
1 polymer ?
#
loop_
_entity_poly.entity_id
_entity_poly.type
_entity_poly.pdbx_seq_one_letter_code
_entity_poly.pdbx_strand_id
1 'polypeptide(L)'
;MSSPVSRWTLRLSVLIAAIVVLVLFGLSRSIIGQAPVPFRSPPPGSPPAKIRAYGEFAGCPEEPALFHRCAQEKAKTFVPPRTPDGKPDFQGFWNRIGIRNLENIEEHPESLDGSGGRSSIVDPADGRIPYQRWAAAKRDAHFEKYLDAGQYCLPDGAPRFLWGATKFVVQTPGYVFMLNDYADTYRIIPTDGRPHIGPKIRLWQGDLRGRWEGNTLVVDATNQLAETTLDHIGNFISPDAKVVERLTMIDKDVIYITTTIEDAKVFTRPWTVAFGWRRNPNPKYESWEQGCWEGVQSSLKYTDEGRKRSHGAFEK
;
A
#
# COMPACT_ATOMS: atom_id res chain seq x y z
N MET A 1 2.28 -57.33 -53.40
CA MET A 1 2.27 -57.86 -52.00
C MET A 1 2.55 -56.71 -51.06
N SER A 2 1.53 -56.12 -50.49
CA SER A 2 1.65 -54.99 -49.56
C SER A 2 1.64 -55.52 -48.14
N SER A 3 2.69 -55.18 -47.39
CA SER A 3 3.01 -55.70 -46.07
C SER A 3 1.96 -55.24 -45.01
N PRO A 4 1.50 -56.11 -44.11
CA PRO A 4 0.50 -55.79 -43.10
C PRO A 4 1.03 -54.91 -41.94
N VAL A 5 2.30 -54.53 -41.95
CA VAL A 5 2.97 -53.78 -40.87
C VAL A 5 2.52 -52.29 -40.81
N SER A 6 2.06 -51.71 -41.93
CA SER A 6 1.76 -50.26 -41.97
C SER A 6 0.45 -49.86 -41.27
N ARG A 7 -0.50 -50.76 -41.07
CA ARG A 7 -1.79 -50.46 -40.43
C ARG A 7 -1.75 -50.44 -38.90
N TRP A 8 -0.83 -51.20 -38.29
CA TRP A 8 -0.66 -51.25 -36.85
C TRP A 8 0.10 -50.07 -36.33
N THR A 9 1.14 -49.63 -37.01
CA THR A 9 1.93 -48.43 -36.65
C THR A 9 1.07 -47.14 -36.75
N LEU A 10 0.19 -47.03 -37.73
CA LEU A 10 -0.68 -45.88 -37.87
C LEU A 10 -1.73 -45.80 -36.77
N ARG A 11 -2.28 -46.92 -36.36
CA ARG A 11 -3.26 -47.00 -35.25
C ARG A 11 -2.64 -46.70 -33.91
N LEU A 12 -1.41 -47.13 -33.67
CA LEU A 12 -0.67 -46.85 -32.42
C LEU A 12 -0.31 -45.37 -32.30
N SER A 13 0.11 -44.74 -33.41
CA SER A 13 0.44 -43.32 -33.44
C SER A 13 -0.78 -42.42 -33.20
N VAL A 14 -1.95 -42.78 -33.73
CA VAL A 14 -3.20 -42.04 -33.50
C VAL A 14 -3.70 -42.18 -32.06
N LEU A 15 -3.52 -43.36 -31.46
CA LEU A 15 -3.89 -43.58 -30.06
C LEU A 15 -2.99 -42.80 -29.09
N ILE A 16 -1.69 -42.79 -29.34
CA ILE A 16 -0.72 -41.99 -28.53
C ILE A 16 -1.01 -40.51 -28.66
N ALA A 17 -1.27 -40.01 -29.88
CA ALA A 17 -1.64 -38.60 -30.10
C ALA A 17 -2.93 -38.20 -29.37
N ALA A 18 -3.95 -39.09 -29.38
CA ALA A 18 -5.21 -38.85 -28.67
C ALA A 18 -5.04 -38.84 -27.14
N ILE A 19 -4.19 -39.70 -26.59
CA ILE A 19 -3.88 -39.74 -25.15
C ILE A 19 -3.09 -38.47 -24.74
N VAL A 20 -2.11 -38.01 -25.53
CA VAL A 20 -1.35 -36.78 -25.26
C VAL A 20 -2.27 -35.57 -25.28
N VAL A 21 -3.20 -35.47 -26.23
CA VAL A 21 -4.17 -34.38 -26.30
C VAL A 21 -5.13 -34.42 -25.08
N LEU A 22 -5.59 -35.60 -24.66
CA LEU A 22 -6.44 -35.74 -23.47
C LEU A 22 -5.71 -35.39 -22.17
N VAL A 23 -4.42 -35.72 -22.04
CA VAL A 23 -3.60 -35.36 -20.89
C VAL A 23 -3.33 -33.86 -20.86
N LEU A 24 -3.05 -33.24 -22.01
CA LEU A 24 -2.85 -31.79 -22.11
C LEU A 24 -4.14 -31.01 -21.82
N PHE A 25 -5.30 -31.48 -22.25
CA PHE A 25 -6.61 -30.90 -21.92
C PHE A 25 -7.02 -31.17 -20.46
N GLY A 26 -6.62 -32.30 -19.88
CA GLY A 26 -6.85 -32.61 -18.47
C GLY A 26 -6.01 -31.75 -17.50
N LEU A 27 -4.79 -31.46 -17.88
CA LEU A 27 -3.88 -30.60 -17.09
C LEU A 27 -4.24 -29.09 -17.17
N SER A 28 -4.94 -28.67 -18.23
CA SER A 28 -5.38 -27.27 -18.37
C SER A 28 -6.58 -26.90 -17.49
N ARG A 29 -7.23 -27.85 -16.83
CA ARG A 29 -8.39 -27.58 -15.94
C ARG A 29 -8.02 -27.27 -14.49
N SER A 30 -6.76 -27.33 -14.10
CA SER A 30 -6.33 -27.14 -12.71
C SER A 30 -5.80 -25.74 -12.39
N ILE A 31 -5.88 -24.78 -13.30
CA ILE A 31 -5.52 -23.38 -13.04
C ILE A 31 -6.74 -22.49 -13.37
N ILE A 32 -7.88 -22.88 -12.87
CA ILE A 32 -8.96 -21.92 -12.66
C ILE A 32 -8.72 -21.45 -11.22
N GLY A 33 -7.91 -20.40 -11.07
CA GLY A 33 -7.82 -19.67 -9.81
C GLY A 33 -9.25 -19.36 -9.36
N GLN A 34 -9.56 -19.64 -8.10
CA GLN A 34 -10.84 -19.25 -7.53
C GLN A 34 -11.07 -17.78 -7.85
N ALA A 35 -12.22 -17.46 -8.43
CA ALA A 35 -12.58 -16.08 -8.70
C ALA A 35 -12.49 -15.29 -7.38
N PRO A 36 -11.88 -14.12 -7.41
CA PRO A 36 -11.77 -13.28 -6.24
C PRO A 36 -13.16 -13.01 -5.62
N VAL A 37 -13.27 -13.18 -4.29
CA VAL A 37 -14.49 -12.83 -3.56
C VAL A 37 -14.54 -11.31 -3.43
N PRO A 38 -15.60 -10.65 -3.86
CA PRO A 38 -15.69 -9.19 -3.80
C PRO A 38 -15.59 -8.64 -2.38
N PHE A 39 -14.78 -7.61 -2.18
CA PHE A 39 -14.81 -6.84 -0.95
C PHE A 39 -16.14 -6.10 -0.84
N ARG A 40 -16.93 -6.42 0.18
CA ARG A 40 -18.07 -5.63 0.61
C ARG A 40 -17.86 -5.27 2.06
N SER A 41 -18.04 -4.02 2.40
CA SER A 41 -18.26 -3.68 3.81
C SER A 41 -19.42 -4.54 4.30
N PRO A 42 -19.25 -5.30 5.38
CA PRO A 42 -20.31 -6.18 5.86
C PRO A 42 -21.56 -5.35 6.18
N PRO A 43 -22.75 -5.86 5.91
CA PRO A 43 -24.00 -5.20 6.28
C PRO A 43 -23.98 -4.85 7.78
N PRO A 44 -24.64 -3.75 8.20
CA PRO A 44 -24.79 -3.45 9.61
C PRO A 44 -25.34 -4.65 10.38
N GLY A 45 -24.68 -5.06 11.48
CA GLY A 45 -25.04 -6.22 12.26
C GLY A 45 -24.40 -7.55 11.85
N SER A 46 -23.54 -7.55 10.82
CA SER A 46 -22.74 -8.73 10.50
C SER A 46 -21.83 -9.10 11.66
N PRO A 47 -21.54 -10.42 11.88
CA PRO A 47 -20.57 -10.83 12.88
C PRO A 47 -19.22 -10.19 12.57
N PRO A 48 -18.41 -9.87 13.61
CA PRO A 48 -17.09 -9.27 13.41
C PRO A 48 -16.28 -10.16 12.47
N ALA A 49 -15.72 -9.54 11.46
CA ALA A 49 -14.88 -10.20 10.49
C ALA A 49 -13.70 -10.89 11.18
N LYS A 50 -13.27 -12.03 10.66
CA LYS A 50 -12.03 -12.67 11.10
C LYS A 50 -10.86 -11.72 10.79
N ILE A 51 -10.38 -11.06 11.83
CA ILE A 51 -9.15 -10.29 11.77
C ILE A 51 -8.02 -11.23 12.16
N ARG A 52 -7.02 -11.36 11.30
CA ARG A 52 -5.81 -12.14 11.60
C ARG A 52 -5.13 -11.59 12.86
N ALA A 53 -4.64 -12.47 13.72
CA ALA A 53 -3.93 -12.07 14.94
C ALA A 53 -2.76 -11.13 14.62
N TYR A 54 -2.62 -10.08 15.38
CA TYR A 54 -1.50 -9.15 15.32
C TYR A 54 -0.29 -9.75 16.04
N GLY A 55 0.90 -9.38 15.55
CA GLY A 55 2.19 -9.71 16.17
C GLY A 55 2.66 -8.63 17.14
N GLU A 56 3.95 -8.64 17.37
CA GLU A 56 4.66 -7.68 18.20
C GLU A 56 5.95 -7.24 17.51
N PHE A 57 6.31 -5.96 17.62
CA PHE A 57 7.55 -5.40 17.12
C PHE A 57 8.17 -4.46 18.14
N ALA A 58 9.44 -4.68 18.45
CA ALA A 58 10.18 -3.91 19.45
C ALA A 58 9.46 -3.84 20.81
N GLY A 59 8.77 -4.92 21.23
CA GLY A 59 8.00 -4.94 22.46
C GLY A 59 6.70 -4.11 22.41
N CYS A 60 6.22 -3.73 21.23
CA CYS A 60 4.93 -3.09 21.02
C CYS A 60 4.00 -4.00 20.24
N PRO A 61 2.71 -4.15 20.65
CA PRO A 61 1.72 -4.84 19.84
C PRO A 61 1.60 -4.23 18.45
N GLU A 62 1.45 -5.06 17.42
CA GLU A 62 1.33 -4.59 16.03
C GLU A 62 -0.01 -3.90 15.73
N GLU A 63 -1.07 -4.16 16.51
CA GLU A 63 -2.36 -3.50 16.31
C GLU A 63 -2.21 -1.97 16.32
N PRO A 64 -2.72 -1.23 15.31
CA PRO A 64 -2.35 0.18 15.11
C PRO A 64 -2.56 1.09 16.32
N ALA A 65 -3.71 1.01 16.98
CA ALA A 65 -3.98 1.87 18.15
C ALA A 65 -3.10 1.50 19.37
N LEU A 66 -2.80 0.21 19.57
CA LEU A 66 -1.90 -0.26 20.62
C LEU A 66 -0.46 0.08 20.30
N PHE A 67 -0.06 -0.15 19.03
CA PHE A 67 1.26 0.22 18.54
C PHE A 67 1.53 1.71 18.73
N HIS A 68 0.58 2.55 18.31
CA HIS A 68 0.67 4.00 18.45
C HIS A 68 0.99 4.42 19.89
N ARG A 69 0.21 3.96 20.86
CA ARG A 69 0.43 4.32 22.28
C ARG A 69 1.79 3.84 22.81
N CYS A 70 2.12 2.59 22.52
CA CYS A 70 3.40 2.01 22.94
C CYS A 70 4.59 2.72 22.28
N ALA A 71 4.51 2.99 20.98
CA ALA A 71 5.56 3.65 20.24
C ALA A 71 5.81 5.10 20.68
N GLN A 72 4.75 5.83 21.06
CA GLN A 72 4.89 7.17 21.65
C GLN A 72 5.72 7.16 22.95
N GLU A 73 5.51 6.16 23.82
CA GLU A 73 6.31 6.06 25.04
C GLU A 73 7.77 5.70 24.76
N LYS A 74 8.00 4.73 23.86
CA LYS A 74 9.36 4.35 23.46
C LYS A 74 10.12 5.48 22.78
N ALA A 75 9.45 6.29 21.96
CA ALA A 75 10.05 7.44 21.28
C ALA A 75 10.65 8.47 22.24
N LYS A 76 10.16 8.53 23.48
CA LYS A 76 10.67 9.48 24.50
C LYS A 76 12.05 9.11 25.01
N THR A 77 12.39 7.83 25.01
CA THR A 77 13.60 7.31 25.66
C THR A 77 14.60 6.67 24.71
N PHE A 78 14.17 6.26 23.52
CA PHE A 78 15.07 5.62 22.57
C PHE A 78 16.09 6.62 21.97
N VAL A 79 17.36 6.26 22.03
CA VAL A 79 18.45 7.01 21.43
C VAL A 79 18.86 6.33 20.14
N PRO A 80 18.53 6.90 18.97
CA PRO A 80 18.84 6.28 17.69
C PRO A 80 20.34 6.35 17.35
N PRO A 81 20.85 5.39 16.56
CA PRO A 81 22.14 5.55 15.90
C PRO A 81 22.15 6.83 15.05
N ARG A 82 23.33 7.37 14.79
CA ARG A 82 23.50 8.64 14.08
C ARG A 82 24.31 8.48 12.81
N THR A 83 23.91 9.22 11.80
CA THR A 83 24.74 9.48 10.61
C THR A 83 25.93 10.37 10.95
N PRO A 84 26.97 10.45 10.09
CA PRO A 84 28.12 11.32 10.34
C PRO A 84 27.79 12.81 10.56
N ASP A 85 26.69 13.30 9.99
CA ASP A 85 26.18 14.65 10.21
C ASP A 85 25.25 14.78 11.44
N GLY A 86 25.21 13.74 12.28
CA GLY A 86 24.52 13.75 13.58
C GLY A 86 23.01 13.57 13.54
N LYS A 87 22.43 13.27 12.38
CA LYS A 87 20.99 12.96 12.26
C LYS A 87 20.70 11.52 12.64
N PRO A 88 19.47 11.17 13.10
CA PRO A 88 19.08 9.77 13.24
C PRO A 88 19.31 8.99 11.96
N ASP A 89 19.89 7.80 12.05
CA ASP A 89 20.23 6.96 10.90
C ASP A 89 19.06 6.07 10.49
N PHE A 90 18.32 6.53 9.49
CA PHE A 90 17.20 5.78 8.89
C PHE A 90 17.61 4.96 7.66
N GLN A 91 18.90 4.94 7.31
CA GLN A 91 19.37 4.27 6.10
C GLN A 91 19.07 2.77 6.10
N GLY A 92 18.88 2.22 4.92
CA GLY A 92 18.64 0.78 4.69
C GLY A 92 17.24 0.45 4.21
N PHE A 93 16.93 -0.84 4.22
CA PHE A 93 15.66 -1.37 3.73
C PHE A 93 14.65 -1.54 4.85
N TRP A 94 13.41 -1.11 4.60
CA TRP A 94 12.34 -1.07 5.59
C TRP A 94 11.05 -1.66 5.03
N ASN A 95 10.44 -2.55 5.80
CA ASN A 95 9.15 -3.15 5.51
C ASN A 95 8.08 -2.57 6.45
N ARG A 96 6.88 -2.38 5.96
CA ARG A 96 5.77 -1.86 6.79
C ARG A 96 5.36 -2.85 7.88
N ILE A 97 4.85 -2.30 8.98
CA ILE A 97 4.15 -3.00 10.06
C ILE A 97 2.92 -2.20 10.48
N GLY A 98 1.88 -2.89 10.99
CA GLY A 98 0.67 -2.24 11.51
C GLY A 98 -0.40 -1.94 10.47
N ILE A 99 -0.05 -1.46 9.30
CA ILE A 99 -0.96 -1.38 8.14
C ILE A 99 -0.90 -2.69 7.40
N ARG A 100 -1.95 -3.49 7.46
CA ARG A 100 -1.95 -4.84 6.89
C ARG A 100 -2.27 -4.88 5.42
N ASN A 101 -3.15 -4.01 4.99
CA ASN A 101 -3.41 -3.89 3.56
C ASN A 101 -3.69 -2.43 3.16
N LEU A 102 -3.61 -2.18 1.88
CA LEU A 102 -3.87 -0.88 1.28
C LEU A 102 -5.28 -0.77 0.74
N GLU A 103 -6.11 -1.78 0.92
CA GLU A 103 -7.46 -1.77 0.38
C GLU A 103 -8.32 -0.74 1.08
N ASN A 104 -8.25 -0.72 2.41
CA ASN A 104 -8.99 0.20 3.23
C ASN A 104 -8.24 0.50 4.53
N ILE A 105 -7.98 1.76 4.81
CA ILE A 105 -7.30 2.20 6.04
C ILE A 105 -8.21 2.20 7.27
N GLU A 106 -9.52 2.12 7.10
CA GLU A 106 -10.48 1.87 8.16
C GLU A 106 -10.52 0.38 8.54
N GLU A 107 -11.17 0.03 9.63
CA GLU A 107 -11.37 -1.37 10.00
C GLU A 107 -12.17 -2.12 8.94
N HIS A 108 -11.66 -3.27 8.51
CA HIS A 108 -12.28 -4.07 7.46
C HIS A 108 -11.96 -5.57 7.65
N PRO A 109 -12.83 -6.45 7.13
CA PRO A 109 -12.59 -7.88 7.14
C PRO A 109 -11.46 -8.29 6.20
N GLU A 110 -11.06 -9.55 6.28
CA GLU A 110 -10.18 -10.18 5.30
C GLU A 110 -10.81 -10.11 3.91
N SER A 111 -10.01 -9.72 2.94
CA SER A 111 -10.35 -9.66 1.54
C SER A 111 -9.36 -10.49 0.73
N LEU A 112 -9.55 -10.51 -0.60
CA LEU A 112 -8.67 -11.25 -1.49
C LEU A 112 -7.24 -10.74 -1.52
N ASP A 113 -7.07 -9.44 -1.41
CA ASP A 113 -5.76 -8.80 -1.55
C ASP A 113 -5.07 -8.61 -0.19
N GLY A 114 -5.75 -8.97 0.90
CA GLY A 114 -5.16 -8.77 2.22
C GLY A 114 -5.92 -9.38 3.40
N SER A 115 -5.16 -9.56 4.46
CA SER A 115 -5.69 -10.00 5.74
C SER A 115 -6.39 -8.83 6.42
N GLY A 116 -7.70 -8.80 6.54
CA GLY A 116 -8.45 -7.80 7.28
C GLY A 116 -7.75 -7.26 8.53
N GLY A 117 -8.03 -6.05 8.92
CA GLY A 117 -7.33 -5.37 9.98
C GLY A 117 -8.17 -4.36 10.74
N ARG A 118 -7.70 -4.00 11.92
CA ARG A 118 -8.18 -2.85 12.69
C ARG A 118 -7.84 -1.57 11.94
N SER A 119 -8.62 -0.53 12.16
CA SER A 119 -8.34 0.78 11.60
C SER A 119 -6.92 1.24 11.90
N SER A 120 -6.23 1.74 10.91
CA SER A 120 -4.94 2.43 11.08
C SER A 120 -5.10 3.88 11.53
N ILE A 121 -6.34 4.38 11.57
CA ILE A 121 -6.67 5.72 12.07
C ILE A 121 -6.65 5.69 13.59
N VAL A 122 -5.84 6.55 14.17
CA VAL A 122 -5.66 6.66 15.64
C VAL A 122 -6.25 7.94 16.20
N ASP A 123 -6.54 8.89 15.35
CA ASP A 123 -7.29 10.11 15.64
C ASP A 123 -8.13 10.48 14.40
N PRO A 124 -9.47 10.51 14.52
CA PRO A 124 -10.29 10.31 15.73
C PRO A 124 -10.28 8.87 16.26
N ALA A 125 -10.61 8.73 17.55
CA ALA A 125 -10.52 7.46 18.26
C ALA A 125 -11.53 6.38 17.81
N ASP A 126 -12.57 6.77 17.07
CA ASP A 126 -13.52 5.84 16.45
C ASP A 126 -12.94 5.11 15.23
N GLY A 127 -11.74 5.50 14.79
CA GLY A 127 -11.05 4.90 13.67
C GLY A 127 -11.70 5.16 12.31
N ARG A 128 -12.48 6.22 12.18
CA ARG A 128 -13.17 6.59 10.95
C ARG A 128 -12.60 7.84 10.32
N ILE A 129 -12.61 7.91 8.99
CA ILE A 129 -12.24 9.12 8.27
C ILE A 129 -13.34 10.15 8.48
N PRO A 130 -13.01 11.35 9.00
CA PRO A 130 -14.01 12.37 9.33
C PRO A 130 -14.50 13.16 8.09
N TYR A 131 -15.07 12.45 7.12
CA TYR A 131 -15.56 13.05 5.89
C TYR A 131 -16.64 14.11 6.11
N GLN A 132 -16.62 15.17 5.32
CA GLN A 132 -17.81 16.00 5.09
C GLN A 132 -18.89 15.17 4.39
N ARG A 133 -20.16 15.51 4.59
CA ARG A 133 -21.29 14.74 4.06
C ARG A 133 -21.21 14.48 2.55
N TRP A 134 -20.86 15.51 1.76
CA TRP A 134 -20.73 15.36 0.31
C TRP A 134 -19.56 14.45 -0.07
N ALA A 135 -18.46 14.53 0.69
CA ALA A 135 -17.26 13.73 0.43
C ALA A 135 -17.46 12.25 0.79
N ALA A 136 -18.21 11.97 1.86
CA ALA A 136 -18.64 10.62 2.19
C ALA A 136 -19.48 10.01 1.06
N ALA A 137 -20.45 10.74 0.54
CA ALA A 137 -21.28 10.29 -0.59
C ALA A 137 -20.43 10.05 -1.86
N LYS A 138 -19.42 10.90 -2.11
CA LYS A 138 -18.47 10.70 -3.21
C LYS A 138 -17.62 9.44 -3.01
N ARG A 139 -17.09 9.21 -1.81
CA ARG A 139 -16.35 8.01 -1.47
C ARG A 139 -17.21 6.74 -1.72
N ASP A 140 -18.45 6.74 -1.27
CA ASP A 140 -19.36 5.60 -1.44
C ASP A 140 -19.66 5.34 -2.94
N ALA A 141 -19.78 6.40 -3.75
CA ALA A 141 -19.90 6.26 -5.20
C ALA A 141 -18.60 5.81 -5.87
N HIS A 142 -17.44 6.14 -5.31
CA HIS A 142 -16.14 5.65 -5.78
C HIS A 142 -16.03 4.15 -5.60
N PHE A 143 -16.50 3.60 -4.50
CA PHE A 143 -16.46 2.17 -4.22
C PHE A 143 -17.03 1.31 -5.36
N GLU A 144 -18.00 1.82 -6.09
CA GLU A 144 -18.60 1.12 -7.23
C GLU A 144 -17.93 1.40 -8.58
N LYS A 145 -17.23 2.53 -8.72
CA LYS A 145 -16.79 3.05 -10.03
C LYS A 145 -15.30 3.32 -10.12
N TYR A 146 -14.64 3.43 -8.99
CA TYR A 146 -13.22 3.80 -8.94
C TYR A 146 -12.33 2.60 -9.28
N LEU A 147 -11.33 2.86 -10.11
CA LEU A 147 -10.22 1.96 -10.31
C LEU A 147 -8.96 2.59 -9.70
N ASP A 148 -8.31 1.85 -8.85
CA ASP A 148 -7.12 2.33 -8.16
C ASP A 148 -6.02 2.74 -9.14
N ALA A 149 -5.46 3.93 -8.94
CA ALA A 149 -4.37 4.48 -9.76
C ALA A 149 -3.15 3.56 -9.81
N GLY A 150 -2.89 2.79 -8.74
CA GLY A 150 -1.85 1.77 -8.69
C GLY A 150 -2.04 0.66 -9.73
N GLN A 151 -3.27 0.37 -10.16
CA GLN A 151 -3.53 -0.60 -11.24
C GLN A 151 -3.03 -0.11 -12.60
N TYR A 152 -2.84 1.19 -12.75
CA TYR A 152 -2.28 1.83 -13.94
C TYR A 152 -0.80 2.19 -13.78
N CYS A 153 -0.13 1.69 -12.76
CA CYS A 153 1.25 2.03 -12.43
C CYS A 153 1.49 3.52 -12.17
N LEU A 154 0.45 4.25 -11.79
CA LEU A 154 0.59 5.63 -11.38
C LEU A 154 1.19 5.70 -9.97
N PRO A 155 2.08 6.66 -9.71
CA PRO A 155 2.72 6.80 -8.42
C PRO A 155 1.72 7.02 -7.28
N ASP A 156 1.94 6.37 -6.15
CA ASP A 156 1.23 6.69 -4.92
C ASP A 156 1.60 8.10 -4.46
N GLY A 157 0.60 8.93 -4.13
CA GLY A 157 0.81 10.23 -3.52
C GLY A 157 1.18 10.15 -2.03
N ALA A 158 1.44 11.29 -1.40
CA ALA A 158 1.48 11.33 0.05
C ALA A 158 0.04 11.23 0.62
N PRO A 159 -0.20 10.44 1.67
CA PRO A 159 0.77 9.67 2.45
C PRO A 159 0.94 8.22 2.00
N ARG A 160 0.17 7.76 1.01
CA ARG A 160 0.07 6.35 0.62
C ARG A 160 1.43 5.74 0.26
N PHE A 161 2.35 6.51 -0.29
CA PHE A 161 3.71 6.06 -0.56
C PHE A 161 4.37 5.38 0.65
N LEU A 162 4.15 5.89 1.87
CA LEU A 162 4.75 5.30 3.08
C LEU A 162 4.10 3.98 3.50
N TRP A 163 2.87 3.71 3.05
CA TRP A 163 2.06 2.57 3.52
C TRP A 163 2.32 1.28 2.74
N GLY A 164 2.80 1.39 1.50
CA GLY A 164 3.06 0.24 0.62
C GLY A 164 4.48 -0.29 0.71
N ALA A 165 4.75 -1.34 0.01
CA ALA A 165 6.04 -1.90 -0.43
C ALA A 165 7.27 -1.71 0.49
N THR A 166 8.41 -2.28 0.13
CA THR A 166 9.70 -2.07 0.81
C THR A 166 10.26 -0.71 0.44
N LYS A 167 10.78 0.00 1.42
CA LYS A 167 11.47 1.28 1.23
C LYS A 167 12.97 1.12 1.37
N PHE A 168 13.71 1.65 0.43
CA PHE A 168 15.14 1.86 0.58
C PHE A 168 15.39 3.33 0.91
N VAL A 169 15.88 3.59 2.11
CA VAL A 169 16.15 4.95 2.60
C VAL A 169 17.64 5.24 2.49
N VAL A 170 17.98 6.37 1.87
CA VAL A 170 19.34 6.91 1.77
C VAL A 170 19.33 8.34 2.31
N GLN A 171 20.32 8.66 3.14
CA GLN A 171 20.48 10.00 3.70
C GLN A 171 21.80 10.62 3.22
N THR A 172 21.72 11.89 2.86
CA THR A 172 22.87 12.74 2.59
C THR A 172 22.67 14.08 3.28
N PRO A 173 23.71 14.87 3.50
CA PRO A 173 23.53 16.23 4.00
C PRO A 173 22.52 17.01 3.16
N GLY A 174 21.46 17.51 3.80
CA GLY A 174 20.42 18.30 3.15
C GLY A 174 19.33 17.50 2.41
N TYR A 175 19.40 16.16 2.38
CA TYR A 175 18.39 15.34 1.69
C TYR A 175 18.13 14.00 2.38
N VAL A 176 16.89 13.55 2.27
CA VAL A 176 16.49 12.15 2.49
C VAL A 176 15.85 11.63 1.21
N PHE A 177 16.33 10.49 0.73
CA PHE A 177 15.78 9.79 -0.42
C PHE A 177 15.05 8.54 0.06
N MET A 178 13.88 8.29 -0.50
CA MET A 178 13.13 7.07 -0.24
C MET A 178 12.77 6.45 -1.59
N LEU A 179 13.31 5.28 -1.86
CA LEU A 179 13.01 4.50 -3.06
C LEU A 179 12.02 3.41 -2.67
N ASN A 180 11.07 3.13 -3.53
CA ASN A 180 10.06 2.12 -3.35
C ASN A 180 10.29 1.01 -4.38
N ASP A 181 10.22 -0.25 -3.98
CA ASP A 181 10.32 -1.38 -4.88
C ASP A 181 9.02 -1.63 -5.69
N TYR A 182 7.96 -0.87 -5.42
CA TYR A 182 6.72 -0.88 -6.18
C TYR A 182 6.66 0.29 -7.18
N ALA A 183 6.41 -0.03 -8.45
CA ALA A 183 6.24 0.94 -9.55
C ALA A 183 7.41 1.92 -9.69
N ASP A 184 8.62 1.52 -9.30
CA ASP A 184 9.87 2.29 -9.40
C ASP A 184 9.75 3.74 -8.92
N THR A 185 8.90 3.96 -7.91
CA THR A 185 8.62 5.29 -7.38
C THR A 185 9.65 5.70 -6.33
N TYR A 186 9.91 6.98 -6.26
CA TYR A 186 10.85 7.53 -5.28
C TYR A 186 10.41 8.89 -4.77
N ARG A 187 10.93 9.26 -3.62
CA ARG A 187 10.80 10.59 -3.02
C ARG A 187 12.16 11.22 -2.81
N ILE A 188 12.30 12.48 -3.18
CA ILE A 188 13.43 13.34 -2.85
C ILE A 188 12.91 14.37 -1.85
N ILE A 189 13.43 14.33 -0.62
CA ILE A 189 12.98 15.16 0.48
C ILE A 189 14.12 16.10 0.87
N PRO A 190 14.10 17.36 0.40
CA PRO A 190 15.05 18.37 0.86
C PRO A 190 14.84 18.65 2.35
N THR A 191 15.96 18.72 3.11
CA THR A 191 15.94 19.01 4.56
C THR A 191 16.76 20.27 4.89
N ASP A 192 16.97 21.12 3.91
CA ASP A 192 17.79 22.35 3.99
C ASP A 192 16.97 23.60 4.31
N GLY A 193 15.67 23.47 4.58
CA GLY A 193 14.80 24.59 4.96
C GLY A 193 14.28 25.41 3.79
N ARG A 194 14.50 24.98 2.53
CA ARG A 194 13.93 25.68 1.37
C ARG A 194 12.40 25.68 1.40
N PRO A 195 11.72 26.75 0.90
CA PRO A 195 10.27 26.81 0.87
C PRO A 195 9.67 25.83 -0.12
N HIS A 196 8.37 25.59 0.02
CA HIS A 196 7.57 24.85 -0.97
C HIS A 196 7.55 25.59 -2.33
N ILE A 197 7.38 24.82 -3.40
CA ILE A 197 7.16 25.36 -4.75
C ILE A 197 5.83 26.11 -4.82
N GLY A 198 5.69 26.94 -5.83
CA GLY A 198 4.45 27.72 -6.02
C GLY A 198 3.21 26.83 -6.16
N PRO A 199 2.04 27.28 -5.69
CA PRO A 199 0.82 26.44 -5.59
C PRO A 199 0.22 26.03 -6.94
N LYS A 200 0.70 26.59 -8.05
CA LYS A 200 0.26 26.23 -9.41
C LYS A 200 0.90 24.94 -9.94
N ILE A 201 1.99 24.48 -9.31
CA ILE A 201 2.68 23.25 -9.72
C ILE A 201 2.16 22.13 -8.84
N ARG A 202 1.61 21.08 -9.46
CA ARG A 202 1.08 19.88 -8.80
C ARG A 202 1.91 18.67 -9.19
N LEU A 203 2.20 17.81 -8.24
CA LEU A 203 3.06 16.64 -8.39
C LEU A 203 2.33 15.39 -7.86
N TRP A 204 2.61 14.23 -8.43
CA TRP A 204 2.04 12.96 -7.95
C TRP A 204 2.35 12.70 -6.48
N GLN A 205 3.60 12.84 -6.09
CA GLN A 205 4.05 12.66 -4.70
C GLN A 205 3.78 13.88 -3.81
N GLY A 206 3.30 14.97 -4.40
CA GLY A 206 3.30 16.27 -3.75
C GLY A 206 4.71 16.91 -3.71
N ASP A 207 4.74 18.16 -3.29
CA ASP A 207 5.97 18.87 -2.99
C ASP A 207 6.36 18.60 -1.54
N LEU A 208 7.49 17.94 -1.34
CA LEU A 208 7.95 17.46 -0.04
C LEU A 208 9.00 18.39 0.55
N ARG A 209 8.87 18.72 1.84
CA ARG A 209 9.89 19.42 2.61
C ARG A 209 10.11 18.72 3.94
N GLY A 210 11.36 18.37 4.20
CA GLY A 210 11.77 17.70 5.42
C GLY A 210 12.42 18.66 6.40
N ARG A 211 12.27 18.38 7.69
CA ARG A 211 13.03 18.97 8.77
C ARG A 211 13.25 17.99 9.89
N TRP A 212 14.32 18.19 10.65
CA TRP A 212 14.60 17.37 11.82
C TRP A 212 14.12 18.08 13.08
N GLU A 213 13.26 17.43 13.83
CA GLU A 213 12.82 17.85 15.17
C GLU A 213 13.34 16.84 16.19
N GLY A 214 14.56 17.10 16.73
CA GLY A 214 15.25 16.14 17.58
C GLY A 214 15.52 14.81 16.87
N ASN A 215 14.88 13.73 17.33
CA ASN A 215 15.00 12.38 16.75
C ASN A 215 13.95 12.07 15.69
N THR A 216 13.13 13.04 15.29
CA THR A 216 12.03 12.85 14.35
C THR A 216 12.34 13.56 13.03
N LEU A 217 12.24 12.82 11.92
CA LEU A 217 12.10 13.43 10.60
C LEU A 217 10.64 13.82 10.41
N VAL A 218 10.40 15.10 10.18
CA VAL A 218 9.07 15.62 9.84
C VAL A 218 9.08 16.02 8.37
N VAL A 219 8.10 15.50 7.63
CA VAL A 219 7.95 15.79 6.20
C VAL A 219 6.59 16.42 5.98
N ASP A 220 6.61 17.65 5.45
CA ASP A 220 5.40 18.34 4.98
C ASP A 220 5.22 18.04 3.49
N ALA A 221 4.03 17.59 3.09
CA ALA A 221 3.67 17.34 1.69
C ALA A 221 2.45 18.18 1.31
N THR A 222 2.61 18.96 0.25
CA THR A 222 1.56 19.82 -0.33
C THR A 222 1.54 19.68 -1.85
N ASN A 223 0.69 20.41 -2.53
CA ASN A 223 0.70 20.49 -4.00
C ASN A 223 0.53 19.13 -4.70
N GLN A 224 -0.33 18.26 -4.17
CA GLN A 224 -0.63 16.97 -4.77
C GLN A 224 -1.58 17.09 -5.96
N LEU A 225 -1.55 16.12 -6.85
CA LEU A 225 -2.55 15.94 -7.89
C LEU A 225 -3.87 15.41 -7.28
N ALA A 226 -4.99 15.72 -7.93
CA ALA A 226 -6.33 15.31 -7.49
C ALA A 226 -6.59 13.80 -7.65
N GLU A 227 -5.79 13.16 -8.49
CA GLU A 227 -5.92 11.74 -8.86
C GLU A 227 -5.29 10.81 -7.81
N THR A 228 -4.56 11.36 -6.84
CA THR A 228 -3.98 10.55 -5.76
C THR A 228 -5.07 10.12 -4.78
N THR A 229 -5.09 8.84 -4.47
CA THR A 229 -6.02 8.24 -3.52
C THR A 229 -5.28 7.67 -2.33
N LEU A 230 -6.01 7.49 -1.23
CA LEU A 230 -5.42 7.02 0.02
C LEU A 230 -5.32 5.49 0.09
N ASP A 231 -6.20 4.79 -0.62
CA ASP A 231 -6.29 3.32 -0.60
C ASP A 231 -6.98 2.78 -1.86
N HIS A 232 -7.17 1.46 -1.91
CA HIS A 232 -7.73 0.78 -3.07
C HIS A 232 -9.24 0.99 -3.23
N ILE A 233 -9.97 1.32 -2.16
CA ILE A 233 -11.42 1.57 -2.24
C ILE A 233 -11.77 3.00 -2.64
N GLY A 234 -10.76 3.86 -2.86
CA GLY A 234 -10.96 5.22 -3.35
C GLY A 234 -11.24 6.25 -2.27
N ASN A 235 -10.77 6.04 -1.05
CA ASN A 235 -10.64 7.13 -0.09
C ASN A 235 -9.70 8.20 -0.68
N PHE A 236 -10.05 9.46 -0.57
CA PHE A 236 -9.42 10.53 -1.33
C PHE A 236 -9.16 11.79 -0.51
N ILE A 237 -8.30 12.63 -1.04
CA ILE A 237 -8.01 13.99 -0.58
C ILE A 237 -8.19 14.96 -1.75
N SER A 238 -8.30 16.24 -1.46
CA SER A 238 -8.25 17.26 -2.51
C SER A 238 -6.81 17.67 -2.83
N PRO A 239 -6.58 18.36 -3.96
CA PRO A 239 -5.27 18.92 -4.28
C PRO A 239 -4.73 19.94 -3.27
N ASP A 240 -5.58 20.44 -2.39
CA ASP A 240 -5.22 21.43 -1.36
C ASP A 240 -4.94 20.79 0.00
N ALA A 241 -4.99 19.45 0.06
CA ALA A 241 -4.62 18.72 1.26
C ALA A 241 -3.19 19.02 1.69
N LYS A 242 -3.00 19.14 3.00
CA LYS A 242 -1.71 19.19 3.67
C LYS A 242 -1.51 17.88 4.40
N VAL A 243 -0.38 17.25 4.19
CA VAL A 243 -0.03 15.99 4.83
C VAL A 243 1.26 16.20 5.61
N VAL A 244 1.25 15.87 6.88
CA VAL A 244 2.42 15.93 7.76
C VAL A 244 2.77 14.51 8.20
N GLU A 245 3.93 14.05 7.75
CA GLU A 245 4.46 12.73 8.09
C GLU A 245 5.55 12.89 9.15
N ARG A 246 5.52 12.07 10.19
CA ARG A 246 6.51 12.09 11.28
C ARG A 246 7.09 10.69 11.45
N LEU A 247 8.38 10.56 11.25
CA LEU A 247 9.11 9.31 11.33
C LEU A 247 10.08 9.37 12.52
N THR A 248 9.94 8.46 13.48
CA THR A 248 10.75 8.43 14.70
C THR A 248 11.19 7.01 14.99
N MET A 249 12.50 6.78 15.15
CA MET A 249 12.97 5.46 15.58
C MET A 249 12.56 5.22 17.04
N ILE A 250 12.04 4.02 17.31
CA ILE A 250 11.69 3.53 18.64
C ILE A 250 12.50 2.28 19.04
N ASP A 251 13.24 1.76 18.09
CA ASP A 251 14.19 0.68 18.21
C ASP A 251 15.18 0.79 17.05
N LYS A 252 16.36 0.13 17.13
CA LYS A 252 17.34 0.12 16.02
C LYS A 252 16.78 -0.42 14.71
N ASP A 253 15.74 -1.24 14.81
CA ASP A 253 15.10 -1.92 13.67
C ASP A 253 13.61 -1.55 13.50
N VAL A 254 13.11 -0.54 14.23
CA VAL A 254 11.71 -0.10 14.11
C VAL A 254 11.61 1.43 14.05
N ILE A 255 10.95 1.92 13.01
CA ILE A 255 10.54 3.31 12.87
C ILE A 255 9.02 3.38 13.11
N TYR A 256 8.61 4.20 14.04
CA TYR A 256 7.23 4.59 14.26
C TYR A 256 6.88 5.78 13.36
N ILE A 257 5.72 5.70 12.71
CA ILE A 257 5.27 6.70 11.73
C ILE A 257 3.86 7.15 12.08
N THR A 258 3.66 8.46 12.07
CA THR A 258 2.33 9.07 12.05
C THR A 258 2.19 9.93 10.80
N THR A 259 0.99 9.95 10.27
CA THR A 259 0.62 10.80 9.16
C THR A 259 -0.65 11.54 9.50
N THR A 260 -0.56 12.87 9.61
CA THR A 260 -1.72 13.74 9.83
C THR A 260 -2.14 14.38 8.52
N ILE A 261 -3.42 14.28 8.20
CA ILE A 261 -4.01 14.81 6.97
C ILE A 261 -4.97 15.94 7.34
N GLU A 262 -4.74 17.10 6.77
CA GLU A 262 -5.60 18.27 6.87
C GLU A 262 -6.13 18.65 5.51
N ASP A 263 -7.44 18.62 5.34
CA ASP A 263 -8.12 19.04 4.11
C ASP A 263 -9.53 19.51 4.44
N ALA A 264 -9.67 20.80 4.70
CA ALA A 264 -10.95 21.41 5.08
C ALA A 264 -12.02 21.34 3.97
N LYS A 265 -11.64 21.00 2.73
CA LYS A 265 -12.61 20.78 1.64
C LYS A 265 -13.27 19.41 1.74
N VAL A 266 -12.55 18.41 2.24
CA VAL A 266 -12.96 17.00 2.24
C VAL A 266 -13.37 16.53 3.62
N PHE A 267 -12.66 16.98 4.66
CA PHE A 267 -12.84 16.52 6.03
C PHE A 267 -13.38 17.59 6.95
N THR A 268 -14.06 17.16 8.01
CA THR A 268 -14.62 18.06 9.04
C THR A 268 -13.56 18.48 10.07
N ARG A 269 -12.44 17.76 10.14
CA ARG A 269 -11.28 18.03 11.01
C ARG A 269 -10.02 17.32 10.47
N PRO A 270 -8.81 17.70 10.89
CA PRO A 270 -7.62 16.89 10.68
C PRO A 270 -7.75 15.52 11.34
N TRP A 271 -7.08 14.52 10.77
CA TRP A 271 -7.07 13.14 11.28
C TRP A 271 -5.71 12.49 11.07
N THR A 272 -5.43 11.44 11.83
CA THR A 272 -4.10 10.84 11.91
C THR A 272 -4.14 9.33 11.77
N VAL A 273 -3.27 8.81 10.91
CA VAL A 273 -2.95 7.38 10.76
C VAL A 273 -1.64 7.09 11.50
N ALA A 274 -1.54 5.93 12.13
CA ALA A 274 -0.29 5.46 12.74
C ALA A 274 0.05 4.03 12.34
N PHE A 275 1.33 3.81 12.10
CA PHE A 275 1.90 2.51 11.72
C PHE A 275 3.42 2.53 11.95
N GLY A 276 4.10 1.49 11.48
CA GLY A 276 5.55 1.45 11.59
C GLY A 276 6.22 0.83 10.38
N TRP A 277 7.52 0.97 10.36
CA TRP A 277 8.42 0.20 9.52
C TRP A 277 9.35 -0.62 10.39
N ARG A 278 9.63 -1.84 9.97
CA ARG A 278 10.71 -2.66 10.52
C ARG A 278 11.83 -2.78 9.51
N ARG A 279 13.05 -2.84 9.97
CA ARG A 279 14.20 -3.12 9.12
C ARG A 279 14.01 -4.47 8.42
N ASN A 280 14.38 -4.56 7.16
CA ASN A 280 14.32 -5.83 6.45
C ASN A 280 15.27 -6.83 7.14
N PRO A 281 14.77 -8.01 7.55
CA PRO A 281 15.58 -8.98 8.28
C PRO A 281 16.64 -9.69 7.42
N ASN A 282 16.52 -9.58 6.09
CA ASN A 282 17.52 -10.15 5.17
C ASN A 282 18.64 -9.13 4.94
N PRO A 283 19.86 -9.35 5.46
CA PRO A 283 20.98 -8.44 5.27
C PRO A 283 21.51 -8.40 3.83
N LYS A 284 21.10 -9.36 3.00
CA LYS A 284 21.43 -9.44 1.57
C LYS A 284 20.25 -9.05 0.69
N TYR A 285 19.27 -8.34 1.26
CA TYR A 285 18.13 -7.88 0.49
C TYR A 285 18.59 -6.86 -0.56
N GLU A 286 18.13 -7.05 -1.78
CA GLU A 286 18.31 -6.12 -2.87
C GLU A 286 16.93 -5.64 -3.33
N SER A 287 16.84 -4.38 -3.77
CA SER A 287 15.59 -3.83 -4.29
C SER A 287 15.21 -4.52 -5.60
N TRP A 288 13.94 -4.77 -5.76
CA TRP A 288 13.41 -5.38 -6.97
C TRP A 288 13.07 -4.28 -7.98
N GLU A 289 13.31 -4.56 -9.24
CA GLU A 289 12.74 -3.79 -10.33
C GLU A 289 11.36 -4.39 -10.67
N GLN A 290 10.31 -3.70 -10.28
CA GLN A 290 8.96 -4.16 -10.61
C GLN A 290 8.54 -3.62 -11.97
N GLY A 291 8.52 -4.47 -12.98
CA GLY A 291 8.05 -4.17 -14.33
C GLY A 291 6.53 -3.93 -14.37
N CYS A 292 6.07 -2.85 -13.77
CA CYS A 292 4.65 -2.51 -13.68
C CYS A 292 4.00 -2.34 -15.06
N TRP A 293 4.76 -1.96 -16.08
CA TRP A 293 4.28 -1.83 -17.45
C TRP A 293 3.60 -3.09 -18.01
N GLU A 294 4.11 -4.26 -17.69
CA GLU A 294 3.50 -5.54 -18.10
C GLU A 294 2.14 -5.74 -17.44
N GLY A 295 2.00 -5.36 -16.17
CA GLY A 295 0.75 -5.37 -15.43
C GLY A 295 -0.28 -4.41 -16.00
N VAL A 296 0.11 -3.22 -16.47
CA VAL A 296 -0.80 -2.24 -17.08
C VAL A 296 -1.46 -2.78 -18.33
N GLN A 297 -0.72 -3.38 -19.25
CA GLN A 297 -1.31 -3.94 -20.47
C GLN A 297 -2.32 -5.05 -20.14
N SER A 298 -2.01 -5.91 -19.19
CA SER A 298 -2.93 -6.94 -18.71
C SER A 298 -4.16 -6.32 -18.05
N SER A 299 -3.96 -5.28 -17.23
CA SER A 299 -5.04 -4.58 -16.52
C SER A 299 -5.97 -3.84 -17.47
N LEU A 300 -5.44 -3.17 -18.49
CA LEU A 300 -6.24 -2.49 -19.52
C LEU A 300 -7.10 -3.48 -20.31
N LYS A 301 -6.58 -4.65 -20.64
CA LYS A 301 -7.33 -5.73 -21.29
C LYS A 301 -8.47 -6.26 -20.43
N TYR A 302 -8.29 -6.24 -19.11
CA TYR A 302 -9.23 -6.75 -18.13
C TYR A 302 -9.90 -5.64 -17.30
N THR A 303 -9.86 -4.40 -17.75
CA THR A 303 -10.33 -3.25 -16.96
C THR A 303 -11.76 -3.40 -16.45
N ASP A 304 -12.70 -3.86 -17.28
CA ASP A 304 -14.08 -4.09 -16.84
C ASP A 304 -14.20 -5.29 -15.91
N GLU A 305 -13.46 -6.35 -16.17
CA GLU A 305 -13.36 -7.52 -15.30
C GLU A 305 -12.63 -7.15 -13.99
N GLY A 306 -11.53 -6.41 -14.08
CA GLY A 306 -10.77 -5.94 -12.93
C GLY A 306 -11.59 -4.99 -12.06
N ARG A 307 -12.33 -4.05 -12.66
CA ARG A 307 -13.24 -3.15 -11.96
C ARG A 307 -14.36 -3.93 -11.28
N LYS A 308 -14.98 -4.85 -11.98
CA LYS A 308 -15.95 -5.77 -11.43
C LYS A 308 -15.35 -6.52 -10.23
N ARG A 309 -14.12 -6.99 -10.29
CA ARG A 309 -13.43 -7.73 -9.24
C ARG A 309 -13.01 -6.86 -8.07
N SER A 310 -12.41 -5.70 -8.31
CA SER A 310 -11.84 -4.84 -7.27
C SER A 310 -12.91 -4.11 -6.44
N HIS A 311 -14.08 -3.88 -7.00
CA HIS A 311 -15.14 -3.13 -6.33
C HIS A 311 -16.32 -3.97 -5.89
N GLY A 312 -16.22 -5.30 -6.01
CA GLY A 312 -17.35 -6.14 -5.69
C GLY A 312 -18.63 -5.70 -6.44
N ALA A 313 -18.47 -5.07 -7.60
CA ALA A 313 -19.56 -4.73 -8.53
C ALA A 313 -20.06 -6.00 -9.21
N PHE A 314 -20.45 -6.75 -8.57
CA PHE A 314 -20.58 -8.08 -8.49
C PHE A 314 -22.03 -8.32 -8.33
N GLU A 315 -22.60 -8.77 -9.34
CA GLU A 315 -23.90 -9.39 -9.41
C GLU A 315 -24.92 -8.87 -8.38
N LYS A 316 -25.77 -7.97 -8.87
CA LYS A 316 -27.06 -7.75 -8.23
C LYS A 316 -27.91 -8.98 -8.39
#